data_986c8a43a8150c056b1ec259b4298c36
#
_entry.id   986c8a43a8150c056b1ec259b4298c36
#
_cell.length_a   1.000
_cell.length_b   1.000
_cell.length_c   1.000
_cell.angle_alpha   90.00
_cell.angle_beta   90.00
_cell.angle_gamma   90.00
#
_symmetry.space_group_name_H-M   'P 1'
#
loop_
_entity.id
_entity.type
_entity.pdbx_description
1 polymer ?
#
loop_
_entity_poly.entity_id
_entity_poly.type
_entity_poly.pdbx_seq_one_letter_code
_entity_poly.pdbx_strand_id
1 'polypeptide(L)'
;MSTRIRAGARRLASALDRRLLPATAAARPALNRVATGAYTAYYLGRRVRMFRRVHRTDPGLFQPVGPVKILRRPLPAPVADALMYATLASDVAFTLGVRHRVTGPLHAALLTWTLSYRNSWSMIFHSDNNLVLHTAVLGVTPSADAVSVDRLLRRRVGPTATTPGPAHPGAPAPSWRYAAPVRGMQAVTAVNYFLAGYAKVLGPMGWRWADGEVLRRQIAADGLRKELLGSEAAGLGIRLYDQTFLFTVSAAGSLVLELAAPLALLDRRLARLWAVSAFSMHWGIKAIMGITFRHNLSGVLYLPYFPLERLLPPRMR
;
A
#
# COMPACT_ATOMS: atom_id res chain seq x y z
N MET A 1 36.41 -15.93 -19.61
CA MET A 1 35.01 -15.61 -20.03
C MET A 1 35.12 -14.59 -21.17
N SER A 2 34.71 -14.95 -22.40
CA SER A 2 35.01 -14.14 -23.60
C SER A 2 34.32 -12.76 -23.54
N THR A 3 34.95 -11.77 -24.17
CA THR A 3 34.42 -10.38 -24.30
C THR A 3 33.03 -10.33 -24.87
N ARG A 4 32.66 -11.29 -25.75
CA ARG A 4 31.32 -11.43 -26.32
C ARG A 4 30.25 -11.81 -25.27
N ILE A 5 30.57 -12.69 -24.31
CA ILE A 5 29.64 -13.09 -23.24
C ILE A 5 29.38 -11.90 -22.30
N ARG A 6 30.44 -11.14 -21.96
CA ARG A 6 30.29 -9.92 -21.12
C ARG A 6 29.49 -8.84 -21.83
N ALA A 7 29.69 -8.64 -23.15
CA ALA A 7 28.92 -7.69 -23.94
C ALA A 7 27.45 -8.12 -24.05
N GLY A 8 27.17 -9.40 -24.27
CA GLY A 8 25.81 -9.96 -24.29
C GLY A 8 25.10 -9.77 -22.95
N ALA A 9 25.75 -10.11 -21.84
CA ALA A 9 25.21 -9.93 -20.49
C ALA A 9 24.91 -8.45 -20.18
N ARG A 10 25.80 -7.52 -20.57
CA ARG A 10 25.57 -6.05 -20.42
C ARG A 10 24.37 -5.56 -21.23
N ARG A 11 24.22 -6.04 -22.49
CA ARG A 11 23.06 -5.70 -23.34
C ARG A 11 21.76 -6.21 -22.74
N LEU A 12 21.75 -7.44 -22.24
CA LEU A 12 20.58 -8.02 -21.57
C LEU A 12 20.24 -7.27 -20.30
N ALA A 13 21.23 -6.99 -19.43
CA ALA A 13 21.03 -6.20 -18.22
C ALA A 13 20.47 -4.82 -18.53
N SER A 14 21.04 -4.10 -19.51
CA SER A 14 20.53 -2.78 -19.90
C SER A 14 19.14 -2.81 -20.54
N ALA A 15 18.77 -3.90 -21.23
CA ALA A 15 17.42 -4.09 -21.75
C ALA A 15 16.41 -4.38 -20.63
N LEU A 16 16.80 -5.20 -19.66
CA LEU A 16 16.00 -5.47 -18.45
C LEU A 16 15.81 -4.20 -17.63
N ASP A 17 16.88 -3.44 -17.40
CA ASP A 17 16.80 -2.17 -16.66
C ASP A 17 15.84 -1.17 -17.34
N ARG A 18 15.91 -1.01 -18.65
CA ARG A 18 14.99 -0.14 -19.39
C ARG A 18 13.54 -0.64 -19.35
N ARG A 19 13.32 -1.94 -19.28
CA ARG A 19 11.98 -2.53 -19.22
C ARG A 19 11.40 -2.48 -17.80
N LEU A 20 12.22 -2.76 -16.79
CA LEU A 20 11.82 -2.78 -15.39
C LEU A 20 11.74 -1.37 -14.79
N LEU A 21 12.69 -0.49 -15.13
CA LEU A 21 12.81 0.87 -14.60
C LEU A 21 12.80 1.92 -15.74
N PRO A 22 11.72 2.02 -16.52
CA PRO A 22 11.64 3.00 -17.62
C PRO A 22 11.71 4.43 -17.07
N ALA A 23 12.30 5.34 -17.84
CA ALA A 23 12.31 6.76 -17.49
C ALA A 23 10.88 7.23 -17.17
N THR A 24 10.66 7.74 -15.98
CA THR A 24 9.36 8.13 -15.42
C THR A 24 9.43 9.57 -14.94
N ALA A 25 8.35 10.33 -15.12
CA ALA A 25 8.26 11.70 -14.63
C ALA A 25 8.25 11.75 -13.09
N ALA A 26 8.93 12.75 -12.52
CA ALA A 26 8.99 12.98 -11.06
C ALA A 26 7.59 13.19 -10.44
N ALA A 27 6.65 13.68 -11.21
CA ALA A 27 5.26 13.86 -10.77
C ALA A 27 4.56 12.55 -10.39
N ARG A 28 4.93 11.41 -10.98
CA ARG A 28 4.25 10.13 -10.72
C ARG A 28 4.46 9.63 -9.29
N PRO A 29 5.67 9.45 -8.76
CA PRO A 29 5.85 9.11 -7.34
C PRO A 29 5.36 10.22 -6.42
N ALA A 30 5.44 11.50 -6.81
CA ALA A 30 4.92 12.60 -6.02
C ALA A 30 3.40 12.54 -5.82
N LEU A 31 2.63 12.24 -6.86
CA LEU A 31 1.18 12.05 -6.76
C LEU A 31 0.83 10.81 -5.92
N ASN A 32 1.59 9.72 -6.04
CA ASN A 32 1.42 8.56 -5.16
C ASN A 32 1.68 8.93 -3.70
N ARG A 33 2.71 9.76 -3.40
CA ARG A 33 2.97 10.25 -2.05
C ARG A 33 1.81 11.08 -1.50
N VAL A 34 1.30 12.02 -2.30
CA VAL A 34 0.16 12.86 -1.90
C VAL A 34 -1.09 12.00 -1.64
N ALA A 35 -1.40 11.06 -2.53
CA ALA A 35 -2.56 10.19 -2.37
C ALA A 35 -2.43 9.26 -1.15
N THR A 36 -1.23 8.66 -0.95
CA THR A 36 -0.95 7.79 0.20
C THR A 36 -1.05 8.56 1.51
N GLY A 37 -0.45 9.76 1.60
CA GLY A 37 -0.52 10.58 2.80
C GLY A 37 -1.93 11.10 3.06
N ALA A 38 -2.64 11.60 2.05
CA ALA A 38 -4.04 12.01 2.22
C ALA A 38 -4.93 10.87 2.73
N TYR A 39 -4.71 9.65 2.22
CA TYR A 39 -5.39 8.47 2.75
C TYR A 39 -5.00 8.18 4.19
N THR A 40 -3.71 8.28 4.54
CA THR A 40 -3.21 8.04 5.91
C THR A 40 -3.81 9.03 6.89
N ALA A 41 -3.81 10.33 6.55
CA ALA A 41 -4.45 11.37 7.37
C ALA A 41 -5.93 11.06 7.62
N TYR A 42 -6.66 10.72 6.57
CA TYR A 42 -8.07 10.32 6.69
C TYR A 42 -8.25 9.06 7.54
N TYR A 43 -7.44 8.03 7.27
CA TYR A 43 -7.52 6.74 7.94
C TYR A 43 -7.24 6.84 9.44
N LEU A 44 -6.17 7.53 9.83
CA LEU A 44 -5.80 7.73 11.24
C LEU A 44 -6.70 8.76 11.90
N GLY A 45 -6.96 9.89 11.25
CA GLY A 45 -7.75 10.99 11.81
C GLY A 45 -9.14 10.57 12.24
N ARG A 46 -9.86 9.81 11.39
CA ARG A 46 -11.18 9.27 11.77
C ARG A 46 -11.15 8.23 12.88
N ARG A 47 -9.97 7.73 13.23
CA ARG A 47 -9.80 6.66 14.23
C ARG A 47 -9.08 7.09 15.49
N VAL A 48 -8.77 8.34 15.67
CA VAL A 48 -8.09 8.86 16.86
C VAL A 48 -8.75 8.34 18.15
N ARG A 49 -10.08 8.42 18.24
CA ARG A 49 -10.82 7.92 19.41
C ARG A 49 -10.61 6.41 19.62
N MET A 50 -10.59 5.62 18.57
CA MET A 50 -10.36 4.16 18.64
C MET A 50 -8.93 3.88 19.09
N PHE A 51 -7.90 4.54 18.53
CA PHE A 51 -6.52 4.38 18.94
C PHE A 51 -6.35 4.70 20.43
N ARG A 52 -6.90 5.83 20.89
CA ARG A 52 -6.85 6.22 22.30
C ARG A 52 -7.53 5.21 23.23
N ARG A 53 -8.60 4.55 22.80
CA ARG A 53 -9.22 3.45 23.57
C ARG A 53 -8.29 2.23 23.62
N VAL A 54 -7.68 1.85 22.49
CA VAL A 54 -6.71 0.74 22.43
C VAL A 54 -5.54 0.99 23.36
N HIS A 55 -5.01 2.22 23.44
CA HIS A 55 -3.92 2.57 24.35
C HIS A 55 -4.28 2.45 25.86
N ARG A 56 -5.55 2.29 26.17
CA ARG A 56 -6.09 2.13 27.54
C ARG A 56 -6.72 0.75 27.77
N THR A 57 -6.48 -0.18 26.84
CA THR A 57 -6.91 -1.58 26.98
C THR A 57 -6.05 -2.29 28.02
N ASP A 58 -6.60 -3.37 28.60
CA ASP A 58 -5.90 -4.19 29.59
C ASP A 58 -4.49 -4.58 29.14
N PRO A 59 -3.44 -4.18 29.89
CA PRO A 59 -2.07 -4.54 29.59
C PRO A 59 -1.81 -6.05 29.44
N GLY A 60 -2.61 -6.89 30.10
CA GLY A 60 -2.52 -8.35 30.03
C GLY A 60 -2.82 -8.91 28.63
N LEU A 61 -3.54 -8.15 27.79
CA LEU A 61 -3.85 -8.51 26.39
C LEU A 61 -2.78 -8.06 25.39
N PHE A 62 -1.71 -7.39 25.85
CA PHE A 62 -0.68 -6.87 24.98
C PHE A 62 0.24 -7.96 24.45
N GLN A 63 0.20 -8.19 23.15
CA GLN A 63 1.07 -9.13 22.45
C GLN A 63 1.86 -8.37 21.37
N PRO A 64 3.10 -7.93 21.65
CA PRO A 64 3.83 -7.03 20.77
C PRO A 64 4.18 -7.67 19.44
N VAL A 65 3.93 -6.94 18.33
CA VAL A 65 4.21 -7.37 16.97
C VAL A 65 5.12 -6.39 16.23
N GLY A 66 5.84 -6.87 15.21
CA GLY A 66 6.73 -6.04 14.39
C GLY A 66 7.80 -5.33 15.24
N PRO A 67 8.12 -4.04 15.00
CA PRO A 67 9.13 -3.31 15.76
C PRO A 67 8.77 -3.11 17.22
N VAL A 68 7.49 -3.23 17.57
CA VAL A 68 7.00 -3.07 18.95
C VAL A 68 7.42 -4.24 19.86
N LYS A 69 7.93 -5.33 19.30
CA LYS A 69 8.50 -6.47 20.06
C LYS A 69 9.65 -6.09 21.00
N ILE A 70 10.24 -4.92 20.84
CA ILE A 70 11.22 -4.38 21.78
C ILE A 70 10.60 -4.02 23.14
N LEU A 71 9.27 -3.87 23.21
CA LEU A 71 8.55 -3.56 24.44
C LEU A 71 8.15 -4.85 25.16
N ARG A 72 8.45 -4.92 26.44
CA ARG A 72 7.96 -5.99 27.35
C ARG A 72 6.58 -5.69 27.94
N ARG A 73 6.20 -4.43 27.98
CA ARG A 73 4.91 -3.91 28.47
C ARG A 73 4.43 -2.80 27.56
N PRO A 74 3.13 -2.53 27.50
CA PRO A 74 2.64 -1.39 26.73
C PRO A 74 3.18 -0.06 27.30
N LEU A 75 3.31 0.92 26.40
CA LEU A 75 3.67 2.29 26.81
C LEU A 75 2.55 2.89 27.66
N PRO A 76 2.88 3.84 28.56
CA PRO A 76 1.87 4.66 29.20
C PRO A 76 0.96 5.31 28.14
N ALA A 77 -0.36 5.32 28.39
CA ALA A 77 -1.34 5.79 27.40
C ALA A 77 -1.07 7.21 26.88
N PRO A 78 -0.61 8.19 27.69
CA PRO A 78 -0.25 9.52 27.17
C PRO A 78 0.92 9.48 26.17
N VAL A 79 1.90 8.61 26.38
CA VAL A 79 3.06 8.45 25.48
C VAL A 79 2.61 7.82 24.18
N ALA A 80 1.78 6.79 24.22
CA ALA A 80 1.21 6.17 23.02
C ALA A 80 0.32 7.15 22.23
N ASP A 81 -0.49 7.96 22.93
CA ASP A 81 -1.29 9.03 22.30
C ASP A 81 -0.38 10.07 21.64
N ALA A 82 0.70 10.51 22.30
CA ALA A 82 1.65 11.46 21.75
C ALA A 82 2.34 10.94 20.48
N LEU A 83 2.75 9.66 20.45
CA LEU A 83 3.32 9.03 19.24
C LEU A 83 2.30 8.96 18.10
N MET A 84 1.05 8.68 18.38
CA MET A 84 -0.03 8.70 17.38
C MET A 84 -0.22 10.12 16.80
N TYR A 85 -0.24 11.16 17.64
CA TYR A 85 -0.34 12.54 17.17
C TYR A 85 0.92 12.98 16.40
N ALA A 86 2.11 12.55 16.84
CA ALA A 86 3.34 12.76 16.09
C ALA A 86 3.29 12.10 14.70
N THR A 87 2.67 10.91 14.59
CA THR A 87 2.43 10.24 13.31
C THR A 87 1.54 11.09 12.40
N LEU A 88 0.44 11.65 12.92
CA LEU A 88 -0.44 12.54 12.13
C LEU A 88 0.28 13.83 11.72
N ALA A 89 1.05 14.45 12.61
CA ALA A 89 1.82 15.64 12.28
C ALA A 89 2.89 15.36 11.22
N SER A 90 3.62 14.26 11.35
CA SER A 90 4.62 13.83 10.36
C SER A 90 3.99 13.49 9.00
N ASP A 91 2.76 12.96 9.00
CA ASP A 91 2.02 12.66 7.77
C ASP A 91 1.71 13.93 6.97
N VAL A 92 1.33 15.01 7.63
CA VAL A 92 1.12 16.31 6.98
C VAL A 92 2.41 16.79 6.31
N ALA A 93 3.54 16.74 7.01
CA ALA A 93 4.83 17.15 6.45
C ALA A 93 5.27 16.24 5.28
N PHE A 94 5.07 14.92 5.41
CA PHE A 94 5.31 13.93 4.35
C PHE A 94 4.42 14.22 3.14
N THR A 95 3.11 14.38 3.32
CA THR A 95 2.13 14.63 2.26
C THR A 95 2.44 15.91 1.49
N LEU A 96 2.81 16.97 2.19
CA LEU A 96 3.19 18.24 1.58
C LEU A 96 4.61 18.22 1.00
N GLY A 97 5.45 17.24 1.36
CA GLY A 97 6.84 17.16 0.94
C GLY A 97 7.71 18.28 1.49
N VAL A 98 7.57 18.56 2.80
CA VAL A 98 8.37 19.52 3.54
C VAL A 98 9.60 18.83 4.11
N ARG A 99 10.82 19.27 3.74
CA ARG A 99 12.09 18.64 4.16
C ARG A 99 12.04 17.10 4.02
N HIS A 100 11.55 16.64 2.87
CA HIS A 100 11.17 15.24 2.65
C HIS A 100 12.27 14.24 2.97
N ARG A 101 13.56 14.60 2.78
CA ARG A 101 14.70 13.73 3.15
C ARG A 101 14.70 13.31 4.62
N VAL A 102 14.08 14.09 5.49
CA VAL A 102 13.95 13.82 6.93
C VAL A 102 12.54 13.36 7.27
N THR A 103 11.53 14.11 6.84
CA THR A 103 10.13 13.84 7.19
C THR A 103 9.59 12.56 6.56
N GLY A 104 10.11 12.17 5.39
CA GLY A 104 9.72 10.92 4.73
C GLY A 104 10.07 9.68 5.54
N PRO A 105 11.36 9.42 5.85
CA PRO A 105 11.76 8.29 6.70
C PRO A 105 11.15 8.35 8.10
N LEU A 106 11.06 9.55 8.69
CA LEU A 106 10.45 9.75 10.02
C LEU A 106 8.98 9.31 10.01
N HIS A 107 8.21 9.77 9.02
CA HIS A 107 6.81 9.39 8.90
C HIS A 107 6.65 7.87 8.68
N ALA A 108 7.46 7.27 7.83
CA ALA A 108 7.44 5.82 7.62
C ALA A 108 7.71 5.04 8.92
N ALA A 109 8.68 5.48 9.73
CA ALA A 109 8.97 4.88 11.02
C ALA A 109 7.82 5.04 12.03
N LEU A 110 7.28 6.25 12.16
CA LEU A 110 6.17 6.56 13.07
C LEU A 110 4.89 5.82 12.67
N LEU A 111 4.57 5.75 11.37
CA LEU A 111 3.40 5.01 10.89
C LEU A 111 3.55 3.51 11.16
N THR A 112 4.75 2.95 10.88
CA THR A 112 5.06 1.56 11.18
C THR A 112 4.87 1.26 12.66
N TRP A 113 5.40 2.12 13.52
CA TRP A 113 5.24 2.00 14.97
C TRP A 113 3.77 2.06 15.38
N THR A 114 3.04 3.09 14.98
CA THR A 114 1.65 3.33 15.40
C THR A 114 0.72 2.19 14.99
N LEU A 115 0.86 1.67 13.76
CA LEU A 115 0.02 0.56 13.30
C LEU A 115 0.43 -0.77 13.94
N SER A 116 1.74 -1.03 14.13
CA SER A 116 2.21 -2.21 14.86
C SER A 116 1.78 -2.17 16.33
N TYR A 117 1.84 -1.00 16.96
CA TYR A 117 1.41 -0.82 18.35
C TYR A 117 -0.08 -1.13 18.51
N ARG A 118 -0.94 -0.62 17.60
CA ARG A 118 -2.36 -0.99 17.60
C ARG A 118 -2.57 -2.50 17.38
N ASN A 119 -1.85 -3.09 16.43
CA ASN A 119 -1.97 -4.53 16.11
C ASN A 119 -1.52 -5.42 17.27
N SER A 120 -0.80 -4.88 18.26
CA SER A 120 -0.36 -5.61 19.45
C SER A 120 -1.49 -5.97 20.42
N TRP A 121 -2.71 -5.46 20.22
CA TRP A 121 -3.94 -5.89 20.94
C TRP A 121 -4.94 -6.61 20.05
N SER A 122 -4.59 -6.87 18.81
CA SER A 122 -5.52 -7.49 17.86
C SER A 122 -4.79 -8.29 16.77
N MET A 123 -5.49 -8.63 15.72
CA MET A 123 -4.88 -9.27 14.56
C MET A 123 -4.05 -8.27 13.74
N ILE A 124 -3.07 -8.78 12.99
CA ILE A 124 -2.33 -8.00 12.00
C ILE A 124 -3.20 -7.83 10.76
N PHE A 125 -3.50 -6.58 10.39
CA PHE A 125 -4.32 -6.28 9.23
C PHE A 125 -3.47 -6.16 7.96
N HIS A 126 -3.73 -6.99 6.96
CA HIS A 126 -2.98 -7.02 5.69
C HIS A 126 -2.99 -5.66 4.95
N SER A 127 -4.13 -4.94 5.00
CA SER A 127 -4.25 -3.61 4.39
C SER A 127 -3.30 -2.59 5.00
N ASP A 128 -2.99 -2.72 6.30
CA ASP A 128 -2.05 -1.84 6.99
C ASP A 128 -0.61 -2.12 6.59
N ASN A 129 -0.26 -3.39 6.37
CA ASN A 129 1.07 -3.76 5.89
C ASN A 129 1.39 -3.10 4.54
N ASN A 130 0.43 -3.13 3.60
CA ASN A 130 0.60 -2.45 2.32
C ASN A 130 0.78 -0.94 2.49
N LEU A 131 0.00 -0.31 3.38
CA LEU A 131 0.11 1.13 3.64
C LEU A 131 1.48 1.49 4.20
N VAL A 132 1.97 0.75 5.21
CA VAL A 132 3.28 0.94 5.81
C VAL A 132 4.40 0.80 4.78
N LEU A 133 4.37 -0.27 3.98
CA LEU A 133 5.39 -0.55 2.98
C LEU A 133 5.39 0.47 1.83
N HIS A 134 4.22 0.91 1.36
CA HIS A 134 4.10 1.98 0.38
C HIS A 134 4.65 3.30 0.92
N THR A 135 4.31 3.63 2.17
CA THR A 135 4.83 4.83 2.84
C THR A 135 6.36 4.76 3.02
N ALA A 136 6.89 3.59 3.38
CA ALA A 136 8.34 3.38 3.51
C ALA A 136 9.05 3.59 2.16
N VAL A 137 8.56 2.98 1.08
CA VAL A 137 9.10 3.17 -0.27
C VAL A 137 9.09 4.65 -0.67
N LEU A 138 7.96 5.34 -0.49
CA LEU A 138 7.83 6.75 -0.83
C LEU A 138 8.67 7.65 0.09
N GLY A 139 8.80 7.29 1.37
CA GLY A 139 9.53 8.06 2.37
C GLY A 139 11.04 8.11 2.15
N VAL A 140 11.63 7.00 1.65
CA VAL A 140 13.08 6.90 1.44
C VAL A 140 13.52 7.23 -0.01
N THR A 141 12.57 7.56 -0.90
CA THR A 141 12.84 7.81 -2.32
C THR A 141 12.56 9.27 -2.70
N PRO A 142 13.01 9.75 -3.88
CA PRO A 142 12.84 11.15 -4.28
C PRO A 142 11.39 11.48 -4.70
N SER A 143 10.42 11.07 -3.90
CA SER A 143 8.98 11.30 -4.17
C SER A 143 8.53 12.75 -3.96
N ALA A 144 9.38 13.63 -3.44
CA ALA A 144 9.10 15.06 -3.25
C ALA A 144 9.86 15.98 -4.23
N ASP A 145 10.50 15.43 -5.26
CA ASP A 145 11.19 16.24 -6.29
C ASP A 145 10.18 16.98 -7.20
N ALA A 146 8.91 16.60 -7.18
CA ALA A 146 7.80 17.31 -7.81
C ALA A 146 6.62 17.41 -6.83
N VAL A 147 5.66 18.29 -7.11
CA VAL A 147 4.41 18.45 -6.34
C VAL A 147 4.70 18.49 -4.83
N SER A 148 5.57 19.40 -4.38
CA SER A 148 5.98 19.51 -2.98
C SER A 148 6.27 20.97 -2.59
N VAL A 149 6.17 21.27 -1.30
CA VAL A 149 6.57 22.55 -0.73
C VAL A 149 8.07 22.79 -0.96
N ASP A 150 8.92 21.79 -0.76
CA ASP A 150 10.35 21.88 -1.03
C ASP A 150 10.65 22.33 -2.48
N ARG A 151 9.84 21.87 -3.43
CA ARG A 151 9.97 22.27 -4.83
C ARG A 151 9.52 23.70 -5.06
N LEU A 152 8.44 24.13 -4.44
CA LEU A 152 7.92 25.49 -4.54
C LEU A 152 8.92 26.50 -3.96
N LEU A 153 9.50 26.19 -2.80
CA LEU A 153 10.49 27.04 -2.16
C LEU A 153 11.77 27.16 -3.01
N ARG A 154 12.28 26.05 -3.56
CA ARG A 154 13.45 26.08 -4.45
C ARG A 154 13.23 26.93 -5.71
N ARG A 155 12.01 26.98 -6.24
CA ARG A 155 11.66 27.85 -7.38
C ARG A 155 11.69 29.34 -7.04
N ARG A 156 11.34 29.72 -5.78
CA ARG A 156 11.31 31.11 -5.33
C ARG A 156 12.72 31.69 -5.08
N VAL A 157 13.68 30.84 -4.66
CA VAL A 157 15.04 31.29 -4.33
C VAL A 157 15.87 31.56 -5.59
N GLY A 158 15.41 31.17 -6.79
CA GLY A 158 16.13 31.37 -8.06
C GLY A 158 17.38 30.47 -8.21
N PRO A 159 17.96 30.36 -9.40
CA PRO A 159 19.29 29.76 -9.55
C PRO A 159 20.33 30.70 -8.95
N THR A 160 21.07 30.24 -7.94
CA THR A 160 22.34 30.89 -7.55
C THR A 160 23.27 30.88 -8.77
N ALA A 161 23.73 32.04 -9.18
CA ALA A 161 24.35 32.35 -10.47
C ALA A 161 25.70 31.65 -10.78
N THR A 162 25.94 30.44 -10.27
CA THR A 162 27.25 29.77 -10.39
C THR A 162 27.27 28.47 -11.19
N THR A 163 26.13 28.04 -11.76
CA THR A 163 26.14 26.85 -12.60
C THR A 163 25.38 27.11 -13.92
N PRO A 164 26.06 27.05 -15.10
CA PRO A 164 25.41 27.14 -16.40
C PRO A 164 24.63 25.85 -16.63
N GLY A 165 23.35 25.84 -16.29
CA GLY A 165 22.38 24.78 -16.61
C GLY A 165 21.23 25.40 -17.39
N PRO A 166 20.46 24.63 -18.20
CA PRO A 166 19.39 25.17 -19.02
C PRO A 166 18.38 25.95 -18.17
N ALA A 167 18.15 27.19 -18.59
CA ALA A 167 17.45 28.27 -17.89
C ALA A 167 15.93 28.08 -17.79
N HIS A 168 15.42 26.88 -17.44
CA HIS A 168 14.02 26.70 -17.09
C HIS A 168 13.88 25.94 -15.78
N PRO A 169 13.17 26.49 -14.76
CA PRO A 169 12.81 25.76 -13.54
C PRO A 169 11.68 24.76 -13.81
N GLY A 170 11.81 23.98 -14.90
CA GLY A 170 10.87 22.93 -15.30
C GLY A 170 10.86 21.76 -14.31
N ALA A 171 9.91 20.84 -14.47
CA ALA A 171 9.92 19.58 -13.75
C ALA A 171 11.26 18.84 -14.01
N PRO A 172 11.78 18.06 -13.03
CA PRO A 172 12.97 17.24 -13.27
C PRO A 172 12.78 16.33 -14.47
N ALA A 173 13.86 16.12 -15.26
CA ALA A 173 13.81 15.22 -16.40
C ALA A 173 13.37 13.81 -15.98
N PRO A 174 12.56 13.13 -16.81
CA PRO A 174 12.17 11.74 -16.55
C PRO A 174 13.39 10.86 -16.31
N SER A 175 13.33 10.01 -15.29
CA SER A 175 14.46 9.18 -14.86
C SER A 175 13.99 7.86 -14.28
N TRP A 176 14.85 6.84 -14.32
CA TRP A 176 14.66 5.57 -13.62
C TRP A 176 14.48 5.75 -12.10
N ARG A 177 15.09 6.79 -11.51
CA ARG A 177 14.96 7.12 -10.08
C ARG A 177 13.52 7.38 -9.66
N TYR A 178 12.68 7.83 -10.58
CA TYR A 178 11.25 8.05 -10.35
C TYR A 178 10.40 6.82 -10.72
N ALA A 179 10.94 5.92 -11.54
CA ALA A 179 10.33 4.62 -11.77
C ALA A 179 10.47 3.68 -10.56
N ALA A 180 11.64 3.70 -9.91
CA ALA A 180 11.98 2.80 -8.81
C ALA A 180 10.94 2.79 -7.67
N PRO A 181 10.51 3.94 -7.10
CA PRO A 181 9.47 3.95 -6.07
C PRO A 181 8.13 3.39 -6.58
N VAL A 182 7.73 3.72 -7.80
CA VAL A 182 6.47 3.23 -8.37
C VAL A 182 6.53 1.70 -8.55
N ARG A 183 7.64 1.18 -9.07
CA ARG A 183 7.86 -0.25 -9.21
C ARG A 183 7.98 -0.96 -7.86
N GLY A 184 8.63 -0.33 -6.88
CA GLY A 184 8.69 -0.83 -5.51
C GLY A 184 7.31 -1.00 -4.89
N MET A 185 6.43 0.00 -5.02
CA MET A 185 5.04 -0.09 -4.55
C MET A 185 4.26 -1.20 -5.28
N GLN A 186 4.41 -1.30 -6.61
CA GLN A 186 3.79 -2.38 -7.40
C GLN A 186 4.27 -3.75 -6.93
N ALA A 187 5.58 -3.92 -6.75
CA ALA A 187 6.18 -5.18 -6.29
C ALA A 187 5.69 -5.57 -4.89
N VAL A 188 5.69 -4.65 -3.94
CA VAL A 188 5.15 -4.86 -2.59
C VAL A 188 3.71 -5.36 -2.65
N THR A 189 2.85 -4.70 -3.42
CA THR A 189 1.46 -5.09 -3.57
C THR A 189 1.35 -6.49 -4.21
N ALA A 190 2.04 -6.73 -5.32
CA ALA A 190 2.02 -8.01 -6.03
C ALA A 190 2.51 -9.17 -5.14
N VAL A 191 3.58 -8.97 -4.38
CA VAL A 191 4.12 -9.99 -3.45
C VAL A 191 3.10 -10.29 -2.34
N ASN A 192 2.47 -9.28 -1.75
CA ASN A 192 1.48 -9.50 -0.70
C ASN A 192 0.27 -10.32 -1.20
N TYR A 193 -0.21 -10.05 -2.42
CA TYR A 193 -1.28 -10.85 -3.01
C TYR A 193 -0.82 -12.27 -3.33
N PHE A 194 0.36 -12.40 -3.94
CA PHE A 194 0.93 -13.72 -4.24
C PHE A 194 1.08 -14.57 -2.99
N LEU A 195 1.63 -14.01 -1.91
CA LEU A 195 1.78 -14.71 -0.64
C LEU A 195 0.43 -15.10 -0.02
N ALA A 196 -0.63 -14.30 -0.19
CA ALA A 196 -1.97 -14.65 0.26
C ALA A 196 -2.51 -15.87 -0.51
N GLY A 197 -2.38 -15.90 -1.83
CA GLY A 197 -2.79 -17.04 -2.66
C GLY A 197 -1.93 -18.28 -2.38
N TYR A 198 -0.62 -18.09 -2.27
CA TYR A 198 0.34 -19.17 -1.97
C TYR A 198 0.05 -19.81 -0.61
N ALA A 199 -0.23 -19.03 0.42
CA ALA A 199 -0.59 -19.53 1.74
C ALA A 199 -1.89 -20.36 1.72
N LYS A 200 -2.85 -20.01 0.86
CA LYS A 200 -4.09 -20.80 0.68
C LYS A 200 -3.79 -22.17 0.09
N VAL A 201 -2.94 -22.23 -0.94
CA VAL A 201 -2.56 -23.50 -1.62
C VAL A 201 -1.71 -24.37 -0.73
N LEU A 202 -0.81 -23.80 0.07
CA LEU A 202 0.02 -24.56 1.03
C LEU A 202 -0.71 -24.89 2.34
N GLY A 203 -1.85 -24.27 2.57
CA GLY A 203 -2.66 -24.51 3.76
C GLY A 203 -3.32 -25.89 3.76
N PRO A 204 -4.00 -26.27 4.87
CA PRO A 204 -4.59 -27.60 5.02
C PRO A 204 -5.60 -27.99 3.94
N MET A 205 -6.24 -27.00 3.31
CA MET A 205 -7.21 -27.21 2.24
C MET A 205 -6.59 -27.36 0.86
N GLY A 206 -5.36 -26.85 0.64
CA GLY A 206 -4.70 -26.90 -0.64
C GLY A 206 -5.54 -26.29 -1.77
N TRP A 207 -5.52 -26.90 -2.93
CA TRP A 207 -6.31 -26.47 -4.10
C TRP A 207 -7.84 -26.58 -3.90
N ARG A 208 -8.31 -27.36 -2.91
CA ARG A 208 -9.74 -27.44 -2.55
C ARG A 208 -10.27 -26.10 -2.02
N TRP A 209 -9.38 -25.16 -1.69
CA TRP A 209 -9.82 -23.80 -1.36
C TRP A 209 -10.61 -23.16 -2.52
N ALA A 210 -10.33 -23.54 -3.76
CA ALA A 210 -10.99 -23.02 -4.96
C ALA A 210 -12.42 -23.59 -5.19
N ASP A 211 -12.86 -24.61 -4.44
CA ASP A 211 -14.23 -25.15 -4.57
C ASP A 211 -15.32 -24.23 -4.01
N GLY A 212 -14.94 -23.21 -3.23
CA GLY A 212 -15.83 -22.21 -2.66
C GLY A 212 -16.45 -22.58 -1.32
N GLU A 213 -16.31 -23.83 -0.86
CA GLU A 213 -16.89 -24.27 0.40
C GLU A 213 -16.29 -23.56 1.62
N VAL A 214 -14.98 -23.35 1.61
CA VAL A 214 -14.29 -22.57 2.66
C VAL A 214 -14.87 -21.16 2.75
N LEU A 215 -15.12 -20.52 1.60
CA LEU A 215 -15.69 -19.19 1.54
C LEU A 215 -17.12 -19.15 2.09
N ARG A 216 -17.96 -20.14 1.72
CA ARG A 216 -19.33 -20.28 2.25
C ARG A 216 -19.33 -20.46 3.76
N ARG A 217 -18.51 -21.37 4.29
CA ARG A 217 -18.39 -21.60 5.75
C ARG A 217 -17.94 -20.36 6.49
N GLN A 218 -17.00 -19.60 5.94
CA GLN A 218 -16.58 -18.34 6.55
C GLN A 218 -17.69 -17.30 6.60
N ILE A 219 -18.53 -17.22 5.56
CA ILE A 219 -19.69 -16.31 5.54
C ILE A 219 -20.72 -16.72 6.59
N ALA A 220 -21.03 -18.02 6.69
CA ALA A 220 -21.96 -18.53 7.70
C ALA A 220 -21.45 -18.26 9.12
N ALA A 221 -20.18 -18.59 9.40
CA ALA A 221 -19.57 -18.39 10.71
C ALA A 221 -19.47 -16.90 11.09
N ASP A 222 -19.12 -16.03 10.14
CA ASP A 222 -19.03 -14.58 10.38
C ASP A 222 -20.43 -13.95 10.54
N GLY A 223 -21.43 -14.44 9.79
CA GLY A 223 -22.83 -14.04 9.93
C GLY A 223 -23.37 -14.36 11.32
N LEU A 224 -23.22 -15.60 11.77
CA LEU A 224 -23.63 -16.03 13.10
C LEU A 224 -22.91 -15.25 14.20
N ARG A 225 -21.59 -15.06 14.08
CA ARG A 225 -20.81 -14.29 15.03
C ARG A 225 -21.30 -12.84 15.13
N LYS A 226 -21.63 -12.21 14.03
CA LYS A 226 -22.14 -10.84 13.98
C LYS A 226 -23.50 -10.71 14.66
N GLU A 227 -24.41 -11.64 14.41
CA GLU A 227 -25.70 -11.68 15.11
C GLU A 227 -25.53 -11.83 16.62
N LEU A 228 -24.71 -12.82 17.06
CA LEU A 228 -24.45 -13.04 18.49
C LEU A 228 -23.83 -11.84 19.20
N LEU A 229 -23.04 -11.01 18.46
CA LEU A 229 -22.41 -9.80 18.98
C LEU A 229 -23.23 -8.51 18.74
N GLY A 230 -24.46 -8.63 18.29
CA GLY A 230 -25.36 -7.48 18.05
C GLY A 230 -24.94 -6.62 16.86
N SER A 231 -24.23 -7.19 15.87
CA SER A 231 -23.84 -6.52 14.64
C SER A 231 -24.60 -7.11 13.46
N GLU A 232 -24.87 -6.28 12.44
CA GLU A 232 -25.53 -6.76 11.22
C GLU A 232 -24.62 -7.68 10.39
N ALA A 233 -25.13 -8.84 10.02
CA ALA A 233 -24.50 -9.73 9.05
C ALA A 233 -24.57 -9.13 7.62
N ALA A 234 -23.70 -9.58 6.71
CA ALA A 234 -23.75 -9.18 5.31
C ALA A 234 -24.95 -9.82 4.59
N GLY A 235 -26.06 -9.10 4.52
CA GLY A 235 -27.33 -9.62 4.01
C GLY A 235 -27.25 -10.21 2.59
N LEU A 236 -26.38 -9.69 1.71
CA LEU A 236 -26.16 -10.25 0.39
C LEU A 236 -25.51 -11.64 0.44
N GLY A 237 -24.51 -11.83 1.31
CA GLY A 237 -23.87 -13.14 1.49
C GLY A 237 -24.82 -14.22 1.97
N ILE A 238 -25.75 -13.88 2.88
CA ILE A 238 -26.80 -14.77 3.37
C ILE A 238 -27.76 -15.11 2.26
N ARG A 239 -28.25 -14.11 1.50
CA ARG A 239 -29.20 -14.33 0.38
C ARG A 239 -28.62 -15.20 -0.73
N LEU A 240 -27.31 -15.13 -0.96
CA LEU A 240 -26.62 -15.89 -2.01
C LEU A 240 -26.04 -17.21 -1.50
N TYR A 241 -26.25 -17.56 -0.21
CA TYR A 241 -25.57 -18.68 0.43
C TYR A 241 -25.74 -20.02 -0.31
N ASP A 242 -26.91 -20.26 -0.89
CA ASP A 242 -27.23 -21.52 -1.63
C ASP A 242 -26.68 -21.52 -3.07
N GLN A 243 -26.13 -20.39 -3.54
CA GLN A 243 -25.56 -20.27 -4.88
C GLN A 243 -24.12 -20.82 -4.92
N THR A 244 -23.96 -22.14 -4.78
CA THR A 244 -22.65 -22.81 -4.70
C THR A 244 -21.72 -22.45 -5.85
N PHE A 245 -22.25 -22.41 -7.09
CA PHE A 245 -21.48 -22.04 -8.27
C PHE A 245 -20.86 -20.63 -8.17
N LEU A 246 -21.61 -19.66 -7.64
CA LEU A 246 -21.10 -18.29 -7.44
C LEU A 246 -19.88 -18.29 -6.48
N PHE A 247 -19.95 -19.09 -5.41
CA PHE A 247 -18.85 -19.18 -4.45
C PHE A 247 -17.63 -19.91 -5.02
N THR A 248 -17.84 -20.94 -5.82
CA THR A 248 -16.76 -21.61 -6.55
C THR A 248 -16.06 -20.65 -7.50
N VAL A 249 -16.80 -19.91 -8.34
CA VAL A 249 -16.24 -18.92 -9.26
C VAL A 249 -15.52 -17.81 -8.51
N SER A 250 -16.07 -17.34 -7.39
CA SER A 250 -15.47 -16.30 -6.57
C SER A 250 -14.18 -16.78 -5.90
N ALA A 251 -14.16 -17.98 -5.35
CA ALA A 251 -13.00 -18.57 -4.72
C ALA A 251 -11.87 -18.85 -5.74
N ALA A 252 -12.20 -19.54 -6.84
CA ALA A 252 -11.26 -19.83 -7.91
C ALA A 252 -10.70 -18.54 -8.54
N GLY A 253 -11.58 -17.57 -8.84
CA GLY A 253 -11.18 -16.27 -9.41
C GLY A 253 -10.28 -15.48 -8.48
N SER A 254 -10.56 -15.44 -7.17
CA SER A 254 -9.69 -14.80 -6.19
C SER A 254 -8.33 -15.46 -6.08
N LEU A 255 -8.29 -16.80 -6.07
CA LEU A 255 -7.03 -17.56 -6.01
C LEU A 255 -6.16 -17.33 -7.26
N VAL A 256 -6.78 -17.38 -8.45
CA VAL A 256 -6.08 -17.06 -9.71
C VAL A 256 -5.54 -15.64 -9.68
N LEU A 257 -6.33 -14.66 -9.25
CA LEU A 257 -5.93 -13.26 -9.18
C LEU A 257 -4.76 -13.06 -8.21
N GLU A 258 -4.77 -13.73 -7.09
CA GLU A 258 -3.71 -13.67 -6.07
C GLU A 258 -2.42 -14.31 -6.59
N LEU A 259 -2.48 -15.52 -7.13
CA LEU A 259 -1.30 -16.23 -7.64
C LEU A 259 -0.72 -15.57 -8.90
N ALA A 260 -1.56 -14.96 -9.74
CA ALA A 260 -1.14 -14.26 -10.94
C ALA A 260 -0.62 -12.83 -10.68
N ALA A 261 -0.66 -12.33 -9.43
CA ALA A 261 -0.25 -10.97 -9.09
C ALA A 261 1.16 -10.59 -9.60
N PRO A 262 2.20 -11.47 -9.59
CA PRO A 262 3.51 -11.17 -10.15
C PRO A 262 3.48 -10.83 -11.65
N LEU A 263 2.52 -11.36 -12.41
CA LEU A 263 2.38 -11.05 -13.85
C LEU A 263 2.08 -9.56 -14.09
N ALA A 264 1.48 -8.88 -13.12
CA ALA A 264 1.27 -7.43 -13.16
C ALA A 264 2.57 -6.62 -13.19
N LEU A 265 3.73 -7.23 -12.90
CA LEU A 265 5.03 -6.56 -12.98
C LEU A 265 5.65 -6.64 -14.38
N LEU A 266 5.17 -7.51 -15.25
CA LEU A 266 5.76 -7.81 -16.55
C LEU A 266 5.33 -6.82 -17.64
N ASP A 267 4.03 -6.48 -17.68
CA ASP A 267 3.44 -5.62 -18.71
C ASP A 267 2.46 -4.60 -18.13
N ARG A 268 2.39 -3.40 -18.76
CA ARG A 268 1.56 -2.28 -18.29
C ARG A 268 0.05 -2.53 -18.49
N ARG A 269 -0.35 -3.33 -19.46
CA ARG A 269 -1.77 -3.67 -19.70
C ARG A 269 -2.23 -4.69 -18.67
N LEU A 270 -1.43 -5.74 -18.47
CA LEU A 270 -1.64 -6.73 -17.43
C LEU A 270 -1.69 -6.07 -16.04
N ALA A 271 -0.77 -5.12 -15.77
CA ALA A 271 -0.73 -4.35 -14.53
C ALA A 271 -2.06 -3.65 -14.23
N ARG A 272 -2.63 -2.96 -15.22
CA ARG A 272 -3.89 -2.22 -15.05
C ARG A 272 -5.08 -3.15 -14.94
N LEU A 273 -5.14 -4.19 -15.78
CA LEU A 273 -6.18 -5.21 -15.71
C LEU A 273 -6.20 -5.86 -14.33
N TRP A 274 -5.02 -6.31 -13.87
CA TRP A 274 -4.89 -6.92 -12.56
C TRP A 274 -5.32 -5.95 -11.43
N ALA A 275 -4.88 -4.70 -11.48
CA ALA A 275 -5.22 -3.70 -10.45
C ALA A 275 -6.74 -3.43 -10.38
N VAL A 276 -7.41 -3.32 -11.53
CA VAL A 276 -8.87 -3.16 -11.61
C VAL A 276 -9.58 -4.41 -11.07
N SER A 277 -9.13 -5.61 -11.47
CA SER A 277 -9.71 -6.87 -10.99
C SER A 277 -9.52 -7.04 -9.47
N ALA A 278 -8.34 -6.72 -8.94
CA ALA A 278 -8.07 -6.78 -7.50
C ALA A 278 -8.89 -5.75 -6.71
N PHE A 279 -9.08 -4.55 -7.24
CA PHE A 279 -9.98 -3.54 -6.67
C PHE A 279 -11.43 -4.03 -6.63
N SER A 280 -11.94 -4.56 -7.75
CA SER A 280 -13.29 -5.10 -7.87
C SER A 280 -13.51 -6.30 -6.94
N MET A 281 -12.52 -7.19 -6.81
CA MET A 281 -12.56 -8.32 -5.87
C MET A 281 -12.80 -7.83 -4.43
N HIS A 282 -12.14 -6.76 -3.98
CA HIS A 282 -12.32 -6.25 -2.62
C HIS A 282 -13.69 -5.62 -2.40
N TRP A 283 -14.28 -5.01 -3.43
CA TRP A 283 -15.68 -4.57 -3.37
C TRP A 283 -16.65 -5.76 -3.33
N GLY A 284 -16.36 -6.85 -4.07
CA GLY A 284 -17.09 -8.11 -3.96
C GLY A 284 -17.03 -8.72 -2.55
N ILE A 285 -15.84 -8.78 -1.96
CA ILE A 285 -15.64 -9.25 -0.57
C ILE A 285 -16.45 -8.40 0.41
N LYS A 286 -16.43 -7.07 0.26
CA LYS A 286 -17.24 -6.18 1.10
C LYS A 286 -18.73 -6.45 0.93
N ALA A 287 -19.21 -6.60 -0.29
CA ALA A 287 -20.63 -6.81 -0.59
C ALA A 287 -21.14 -8.15 -0.06
N ILE A 288 -20.36 -9.23 -0.24
CA ILE A 288 -20.78 -10.59 0.08
C ILE A 288 -20.46 -10.95 1.53
N MET A 289 -19.28 -10.56 2.03
CA MET A 289 -18.81 -10.95 3.37
C MET A 289 -18.92 -9.82 4.41
N GLY A 290 -19.19 -8.58 4.00
CA GLY A 290 -19.16 -7.41 4.89
C GLY A 290 -17.78 -7.06 5.42
N ILE A 291 -16.71 -7.69 4.90
CA ILE A 291 -15.33 -7.43 5.33
C ILE A 291 -14.79 -6.19 4.61
N THR A 292 -14.23 -5.26 5.37
CA THR A 292 -13.80 -3.96 4.85
C THR A 292 -12.28 -3.82 4.88
N PHE A 293 -11.64 -4.04 3.75
CA PHE A 293 -10.22 -3.73 3.52
C PHE A 293 -10.08 -2.27 3.04
N ARG A 294 -10.01 -1.34 3.98
CA ARG A 294 -10.20 0.10 3.68
C ARG A 294 -9.19 0.67 2.70
N HIS A 295 -7.92 0.28 2.77
CA HIS A 295 -6.88 0.74 1.84
C HIS A 295 -7.14 0.22 0.42
N ASN A 296 -7.57 -1.04 0.29
CA ASN A 296 -7.94 -1.63 -0.99
C ASN A 296 -9.20 -0.96 -1.57
N LEU A 297 -10.24 -0.77 -0.76
CA LEU A 297 -11.50 -0.16 -1.17
C LEU A 297 -11.37 1.32 -1.54
N SER A 298 -10.38 2.04 -0.99
CA SER A 298 -10.10 3.43 -1.37
C SER A 298 -9.55 3.57 -2.79
N GLY A 299 -9.02 2.50 -3.36
CA GLY A 299 -8.31 2.53 -4.64
C GLY A 299 -6.86 3.04 -4.54
N VAL A 300 -6.47 3.70 -3.45
CA VAL A 300 -5.12 4.30 -3.29
C VAL A 300 -4.03 3.25 -3.42
N LEU A 301 -4.24 2.04 -2.91
CA LEU A 301 -3.32 0.91 -3.05
C LEU A 301 -2.92 0.63 -4.51
N TYR A 302 -3.84 0.86 -5.46
CA TYR A 302 -3.65 0.49 -6.87
C TYR A 302 -3.17 1.65 -7.74
N LEU A 303 -3.11 2.88 -7.23
CA LEU A 303 -2.67 4.05 -7.99
C LEU A 303 -1.28 3.89 -8.65
N PRO A 304 -0.30 3.20 -8.06
CA PRO A 304 1.00 2.98 -8.70
C PRO A 304 0.92 2.28 -10.07
N TYR A 305 -0.15 1.53 -10.33
CA TYR A 305 -0.36 0.84 -11.60
C TYR A 305 -0.83 1.75 -12.74
N PHE A 306 -1.20 3.00 -12.44
CA PHE A 306 -1.72 3.99 -13.39
C PHE A 306 -0.76 5.16 -13.60
N PRO A 307 -0.76 5.78 -14.80
CA PRO A 307 0.09 6.92 -15.14
C PRO A 307 -0.50 8.23 -14.58
N LEU A 308 -0.43 8.43 -13.26
CA LEU A 308 -1.03 9.57 -12.57
C LEU A 308 -0.52 10.92 -13.07
N GLU A 309 0.73 10.98 -13.56
CA GLU A 309 1.32 12.19 -14.14
C GLU A 309 0.50 12.75 -15.30
N ARG A 310 -0.32 11.93 -15.95
CA ARG A 310 -1.19 12.39 -17.05
C ARG A 310 -2.35 13.27 -16.58
N LEU A 311 -2.67 13.24 -15.29
CA LEU A 311 -3.68 14.10 -14.68
C LEU A 311 -3.19 15.56 -14.53
N LEU A 312 -1.88 15.79 -14.63
CA LEU A 312 -1.30 17.11 -14.55
C LEU A 312 -1.11 17.73 -15.95
N PRO A 313 -1.14 19.08 -16.03
CA PRO A 313 -0.76 19.79 -17.25
C PRO A 313 0.67 19.41 -17.69
N PRO A 314 1.00 19.41 -19.00
CA PRO A 314 2.32 19.00 -19.51
C PRO A 314 3.51 19.70 -18.83
N ARG A 315 3.35 20.98 -18.49
CA ARG A 315 4.38 21.79 -17.77
C ARG A 315 4.68 21.35 -16.33
N MET A 316 3.84 20.48 -15.77
CA MET A 316 3.96 19.99 -14.38
C MET A 316 4.34 18.51 -14.30
N ARG A 317 4.42 17.83 -15.44
CA ARG A 317 4.74 16.40 -15.52
C ARG A 317 6.19 16.05 -15.25
#